data_690da38c944825ce0db56fa07a11aa97
#
_entry.id   690da38c944825ce0db56fa07a11aa97
#
_cell.length_a   1.000
_cell.length_b   1.000
_cell.length_c   1.000
_cell.angle_alpha   90.00
_cell.angle_beta   90.00
_cell.angle_gamma   90.00
#
_symmetry.space_group_name_H-M   'P 1'
#
loop_
_entity.id
_entity.type
_entity.pdbx_description
1 polymer ?
#
loop_
_entity_poly.entity_id
_entity_poly.type
_entity_poly.pdbx_seq_one_letter_code
_entity_poly.pdbx_strand_id
1 'polypeptide(L)'
;MVGIAWYREADWPRIKALFPNAGDLPDTYAEWLKTAEATVKRLNARPDVTLEPVIIDLDDFLRWCMVHGHQPNSKARTQYVVEKISRKYPR
;
A
#
# COMPACT_ATOMS: atom_id res chain seq x y z
N MET A 1 -1.35 13.19 -9.04
CA MET A 1 -1.94 12.40 -7.95
C MET A 1 -1.00 11.27 -7.58
N VAL A 2 -0.84 11.04 -6.30
CA VAL A 2 0.08 10.03 -5.77
C VAL A 2 -0.72 8.98 -5.00
N GLY A 3 -0.49 7.71 -5.29
CA GLY A 3 -1.13 6.61 -4.57
C GLY A 3 -0.33 6.21 -3.34
N ILE A 4 -1.03 5.84 -2.29
CA ILE A 4 -0.42 5.29 -1.09
C ILE A 4 -1.04 3.92 -0.79
N ALA A 5 -0.19 2.94 -0.50
CA ALA A 5 -0.67 1.60 -0.18
C ALA A 5 -1.51 1.63 1.09
N TRP A 6 -2.70 1.04 1.03
CA TRP A 6 -3.61 1.00 2.15
C TRP A 6 -4.04 -0.44 2.40
N TYR A 7 -4.03 -0.85 3.66
CA TYR A 7 -4.32 -2.23 4.03
C TYR A 7 -5.65 -2.32 4.75
N ARG A 8 -6.33 -3.46 4.59
CA ARG A 8 -7.55 -3.74 5.32
C ARG A 8 -7.23 -4.46 6.62
N GLU A 9 -7.98 -4.16 7.68
CA GLU A 9 -7.76 -4.78 8.98
C GLU A 9 -7.86 -6.31 8.92
N ALA A 10 -8.84 -6.81 8.17
CA ALA A 10 -9.04 -8.25 8.03
C ALA A 10 -7.83 -8.97 7.41
N ASP A 11 -7.06 -8.26 6.59
CA ASP A 11 -5.88 -8.83 5.92
C ASP A 11 -4.60 -8.70 6.74
N TRP A 12 -4.62 -7.97 7.85
CA TRP A 12 -3.41 -7.63 8.59
C TRP A 12 -2.62 -8.85 9.06
N PRO A 13 -3.25 -9.91 9.64
CA PRO A 13 -2.48 -11.10 10.03
C PRO A 13 -1.76 -11.76 8.86
N ARG A 14 -2.41 -11.81 7.69
CA ARG A 14 -1.79 -12.36 6.48
C ARG A 14 -0.64 -11.49 5.99
N ILE A 15 -0.81 -10.18 6.06
CA ILE A 15 0.23 -9.23 5.64
C ILE A 15 1.47 -9.41 6.52
N LYS A 16 1.30 -9.51 7.83
CA LYS A 16 2.42 -9.71 8.75
C LYS A 16 3.12 -11.05 8.50
N ALA A 17 2.35 -12.08 8.17
CA ALA A 17 2.90 -13.40 7.87
C ALA A 17 3.69 -13.41 6.55
N LEU A 18 3.20 -12.68 5.54
CA LEU A 18 3.84 -12.61 4.23
C LEU A 18 5.08 -11.72 4.20
N PHE A 19 5.11 -10.70 5.07
CA PHE A 19 6.21 -9.73 5.10
C PHE A 19 6.87 -9.70 6.48
N PRO A 20 7.42 -10.84 6.97
CA PRO A 20 7.94 -10.90 8.34
C PRO A 20 9.15 -10.01 8.57
N ASN A 21 9.87 -9.67 7.50
CA ASN A 21 11.07 -8.82 7.58
C ASN A 21 10.81 -7.39 7.11
N ALA A 22 9.54 -7.00 6.94
CA ALA A 22 9.20 -5.64 6.54
C ALA A 22 9.26 -4.73 7.76
N GLY A 23 10.41 -4.09 7.97
CA GLY A 23 10.61 -3.22 9.12
C GLY A 23 9.74 -1.96 9.12
N ASP A 24 9.07 -1.68 8.00
CA ASP A 24 8.14 -0.57 7.86
C ASP A 24 6.73 -0.90 8.37
N LEU A 25 6.48 -2.16 8.74
CA LEU A 25 5.15 -2.58 9.21
C LEU A 25 5.15 -2.78 10.72
N PRO A 26 4.36 -2.00 11.46
CA PRO A 26 4.25 -2.18 12.92
C PRO A 26 3.54 -3.49 13.28
N ASP A 27 3.53 -3.82 14.57
CA ASP A 27 3.01 -5.09 15.03
C ASP A 27 1.47 -5.17 14.92
N THR A 28 0.77 -4.05 15.05
CA THR A 28 -0.68 -4.03 15.03
C THR A 28 -1.22 -3.16 13.91
N TYR A 29 -2.40 -3.51 13.44
CA TYR A 29 -3.11 -2.71 12.44
C TYR A 29 -3.40 -1.30 12.96
N ALA A 30 -3.79 -1.19 14.24
CA ALA A 30 -4.11 0.11 14.83
C ALA A 30 -2.91 1.06 14.81
N GLU A 31 -1.72 0.54 15.10
CA GLU A 31 -0.49 1.34 15.03
C GLU A 31 -0.20 1.78 13.60
N TRP A 32 -0.32 0.87 12.65
CA TRP A 32 -0.11 1.19 11.25
C TRP A 32 -1.11 2.23 10.77
N LEU A 33 -2.39 2.05 11.09
CA LEU A 33 -3.45 2.96 10.66
C LEU A 33 -3.23 4.37 11.17
N LYS A 34 -2.83 4.50 12.43
CA LYS A 34 -2.54 5.80 13.03
C LYS A 34 -1.43 6.53 12.28
N THR A 35 -0.35 5.83 11.96
CA THR A 35 0.77 6.40 11.22
C THR A 35 0.34 6.74 9.79
N ALA A 36 -0.41 5.86 9.14
CA ALA A 36 -0.86 6.07 7.78
C ALA A 36 -1.78 7.29 7.66
N GLU A 37 -2.73 7.41 8.58
CA GLU A 37 -3.65 8.56 8.60
C GLU A 37 -2.90 9.86 8.85
N ALA A 38 -1.92 9.86 9.76
CA ALA A 38 -1.10 11.04 10.03
C ALA A 38 -0.29 11.45 8.79
N THR A 39 0.25 10.47 8.07
CA THR A 39 1.02 10.72 6.85
C THR A 39 0.13 11.34 5.78
N VAL A 40 -1.06 10.78 5.55
CA VAL A 40 -2.00 11.31 4.57
C VAL A 40 -2.39 12.74 4.92
N LYS A 41 -2.73 12.99 6.17
CA LYS A 41 -3.12 14.33 6.63
C LYS A 41 -2.00 15.34 6.44
N ARG A 42 -0.78 14.96 6.79
CA ARG A 42 0.39 15.84 6.65
C ARG A 42 0.65 16.20 5.20
N LEU A 43 0.62 15.21 4.31
CA LEU A 43 0.93 15.43 2.90
C LEU A 43 -0.20 16.12 2.16
N ASN A 44 -1.45 15.85 2.49
CA ASN A 44 -2.59 16.52 1.87
C ASN A 44 -2.75 17.98 2.32
N ALA A 45 -2.03 18.38 3.36
CA ALA A 45 -1.97 19.80 3.74
C ALA A 45 -1.17 20.63 2.73
N ARG A 46 -0.36 19.98 1.89
CA ARG A 46 0.40 20.66 0.83
C ARG A 46 -0.52 20.88 -0.38
N PRO A 47 -0.57 22.10 -0.93
CA PRO A 47 -1.50 22.40 -2.03
C PRO A 47 -1.16 21.72 -3.35
N ASP A 48 0.09 21.27 -3.51
CA ASP A 48 0.59 20.66 -4.76
C ASP A 48 0.53 19.14 -4.74
N VAL A 49 0.08 18.53 -3.64
CA VAL A 49 0.08 17.08 -3.48
C VAL A 49 -1.32 16.60 -3.12
N THR A 50 -1.79 15.60 -3.86
CA THR A 50 -3.01 14.89 -3.54
C THR A 50 -2.68 13.41 -3.39
N LEU A 51 -2.93 12.86 -2.19
CA LEU A 51 -2.74 11.43 -1.93
C LEU A 51 -4.07 10.71 -2.04
N GLU A 52 -4.05 9.55 -2.67
CA GLU A 52 -5.21 8.68 -2.73
C GLU A 52 -4.86 7.31 -2.15
N PRO A 53 -5.57 6.84 -1.11
CA PRO A 53 -5.37 5.49 -0.63
C PRO A 53 -5.76 4.46 -1.69
N VAL A 54 -4.87 3.50 -1.92
CA VAL A 54 -5.13 2.38 -2.83
C VAL A 54 -5.13 1.11 -2.01
N ILE A 55 -6.30 0.51 -1.86
CA ILE A 55 -6.43 -0.70 -1.06
C ILE A 55 -5.72 -1.83 -1.78
N ILE A 56 -4.80 -2.47 -1.08
CA ILE A 56 -4.12 -3.64 -1.59
C ILE A 56 -4.99 -4.87 -1.31
N ASP A 57 -5.60 -5.38 -2.37
CA ASP A 57 -6.23 -6.69 -2.32
C ASP A 57 -5.11 -7.73 -2.32
N LEU A 58 -4.95 -8.44 -1.22
CA LEU A 58 -3.77 -9.28 -1.04
C LEU A 58 -3.69 -10.41 -2.07
N ASP A 59 -4.82 -11.02 -2.39
CA ASP A 59 -4.83 -12.10 -3.39
C ASP A 59 -4.51 -11.57 -4.80
N ASP A 60 -5.07 -10.42 -5.15
CA ASP A 60 -4.78 -9.77 -6.43
C ASP A 60 -3.31 -9.34 -6.51
N PHE A 61 -2.79 -8.79 -5.43
CA PHE A 61 -1.39 -8.38 -5.37
C PHE A 61 -0.44 -9.55 -5.55
N LEU A 62 -0.71 -10.68 -4.88
CA LEU A 62 0.14 -11.87 -5.01
C LEU A 62 0.10 -12.43 -6.42
N ARG A 63 -1.08 -12.42 -7.06
CA ARG A 63 -1.20 -12.84 -8.46
C ARG A 63 -0.43 -11.90 -9.37
N TRP A 64 -0.53 -10.60 -9.13
CA TRP A 64 0.22 -9.60 -9.90
C TRP A 64 1.72 -9.82 -9.78
N CYS A 65 2.22 -10.08 -8.57
CA CYS A 65 3.63 -10.39 -8.37
C CYS A 65 4.07 -11.61 -9.16
N MET A 66 3.25 -12.67 -9.17
CA MET A 66 3.56 -13.88 -9.90
C MET A 66 3.64 -13.64 -11.41
N VAL A 67 2.66 -12.89 -11.95
CA VAL A 67 2.60 -12.58 -13.38
C VAL A 67 3.80 -11.76 -13.81
N HIS A 68 4.25 -10.82 -12.99
CA HIS A 68 5.34 -9.91 -13.33
C HIS A 68 6.71 -10.39 -12.83
N GLY A 69 6.78 -11.55 -12.19
CA GLY A 69 8.04 -12.09 -11.71
C GLY A 69 8.64 -11.33 -10.55
N HIS A 70 7.82 -10.67 -9.74
CA HIS A 70 8.25 -9.94 -8.57
C HIS A 70 8.05 -10.74 -7.30
N GLN A 71 8.95 -10.54 -6.33
CA GLN A 71 8.71 -11.02 -4.98
C GLN A 71 7.81 -10.03 -4.24
N PRO A 72 6.93 -10.50 -3.34
CA PRO A 72 6.05 -9.62 -2.59
C PRO A 72 6.82 -8.85 -1.51
N ASN A 73 7.40 -7.72 -1.90
CA ASN A 73 8.19 -6.88 -1.02
C ASN A 73 7.74 -5.43 -1.14
N SER A 74 8.43 -4.51 -0.45
CA SER A 74 8.07 -3.11 -0.43
C SER A 74 8.11 -2.49 -1.83
N LYS A 75 9.10 -2.84 -2.63
CA LYS A 75 9.23 -2.34 -4.00
C LYS A 75 8.05 -2.79 -4.86
N ALA A 76 7.67 -4.07 -4.75
CA ALA A 76 6.53 -4.60 -5.50
C ALA A 76 5.23 -3.92 -5.08
N ARG A 77 5.04 -3.66 -3.79
CA ARG A 77 3.85 -2.94 -3.30
C ARG A 77 3.76 -1.54 -3.90
N THR A 78 4.88 -0.84 -3.96
CA THR A 78 4.93 0.49 -4.57
C THR A 78 4.55 0.45 -6.04
N GLN A 79 5.11 -0.50 -6.80
CA GLN A 79 4.80 -0.64 -8.22
C GLN A 79 3.34 -1.03 -8.46
N TYR A 80 2.80 -1.89 -7.62
CA TYR A 80 1.39 -2.27 -7.70
C TYR A 80 0.49 -1.07 -7.51
N VAL A 81 0.78 -0.24 -6.51
CA VAL A 81 0.00 0.97 -6.24
C VAL A 81 0.06 1.95 -7.41
N VAL A 82 1.26 2.17 -7.96
CA VAL A 82 1.44 3.05 -9.11
C VAL A 82 0.61 2.57 -10.30
N GLU A 83 0.61 1.27 -10.56
CA GLU A 83 -0.16 0.72 -11.66
C GLU A 83 -1.67 0.89 -11.45
N LYS A 84 -2.17 0.67 -10.23
CA LYS A 84 -3.58 0.86 -9.93
C LYS A 84 -4.02 2.31 -10.12
N ILE A 85 -3.20 3.26 -9.69
CA ILE A 85 -3.46 4.69 -9.88
C ILE A 85 -3.46 5.02 -11.37
N SER A 86 -2.53 4.50 -12.13
CA SER A 86 -2.45 4.77 -13.56
C SER A 86 -3.67 4.26 -14.32
N ARG A 87 -4.24 3.14 -13.90
CA ARG A 87 -5.45 2.60 -14.51
C ARG A 87 -6.69 3.42 -14.14
N LYS A 88 -6.73 3.95 -12.91
CA LYS A 88 -7.86 4.73 -12.45
C LYS A 88 -7.88 6.12 -13.08
N TYR A 89 -6.71 6.69 -13.34
CA TYR A 89 -6.57 8.02 -13.91
C TYR A 89 -5.70 7.96 -15.16
N PRO A 90 -6.20 7.39 -16.25
CA PRO A 90 -5.43 7.31 -17.49
C PRO A 90 -5.22 8.71 -18.06
N ARG A 91 -4.07 8.89 -18.66
CA ARG A 91 -3.73 10.17 -19.31
C ARG A 91 -4.29 10.21 -20.72
#